data_54c2dbfae32a53ae3485938fea540828
#
_entry.id   54c2dbfae32a53ae3485938fea540828
#
_cell.length_a   1.000
_cell.length_b   1.000
_cell.length_c   1.000
_cell.angle_alpha   90.00
_cell.angle_beta   90.00
_cell.angle_gamma   90.00
#
_symmetry.space_group_name_H-M   'P 1'
#
loop_
_entity.id
_entity.type
_entity.pdbx_description
1 polymer ?
#
loop_
_entity_poly.entity_id
_entity_poly.type
_entity_poly.pdbx_seq_one_letter_code
_entity_poly.pdbx_strand_id
1 'polypeptide(L)'
;MKIGHFLLLTASGASFGAFAAEPTPNLPPTEVVARVLRANPTVQAASGQVRVEEANRSRLEAGPYEWNLRFGANQRRAYPSGGPDERYNEWNAQLERPLRLPGKSSADAELGSLGVAIAETGQGDALHEASRTLLKTWFVWLKESAAASQWNDQLTLLERQTKAVQRRQQLGDAARLEAVQAEGALAQAEAQLVQARARQTTASEDLRRRFPGLPLSEPASIAEPQAIAGSESDWLEAILEHSHELGVARGETQRAQVIAGRAGNDRLPDPTVGVHVARERGGEEHVLGAYVAIPLSGGARQAVASATLAEADVAHRREAAATQKITAEAAALYHSAKAALSSWNASRSAAERLTRAADMTARAYQLGEGNLNDLLTARRLANEAQLVARLTQLEALELRYRLLLDAHRIWDFDRSAEKHPAEASPGP
;
A
#
# COMPACT_ATOMS: atom_id res chain seq x y z
N MET A 1 27.06 -53.90 -36.51
CA MET A 1 26.46 -52.70 -37.08
C MET A 1 25.42 -52.18 -36.08
N LYS A 2 25.77 -51.16 -35.28
CA LYS A 2 24.87 -50.50 -34.34
C LYS A 2 24.71 -49.06 -34.80
N ILE A 3 23.51 -48.71 -35.24
CA ILE A 3 23.12 -47.36 -35.69
C ILE A 3 22.65 -46.60 -34.46
N GLY A 4 23.42 -45.57 -34.06
CA GLY A 4 23.03 -44.65 -32.98
C GLY A 4 22.09 -43.57 -33.51
N HIS A 5 20.95 -43.41 -32.86
CA HIS A 5 20.04 -42.32 -33.11
C HIS A 5 20.49 -41.12 -32.26
N PHE A 6 20.86 -40.04 -32.93
CA PHE A 6 21.16 -38.74 -32.33
C PHE A 6 19.82 -37.97 -32.21
N LEU A 7 19.35 -37.76 -30.98
CA LEU A 7 18.21 -36.90 -30.71
C LEU A 7 18.74 -35.45 -30.58
N LEU A 8 18.40 -34.60 -31.55
CA LEU A 8 18.60 -33.15 -31.46
C LEU A 8 17.54 -32.57 -30.53
N LEU A 9 17.93 -32.13 -29.34
CA LEU A 9 17.11 -31.29 -28.48
C LEU A 9 17.23 -29.85 -29.01
N THR A 10 16.18 -29.35 -29.63
CA THR A 10 16.02 -27.92 -29.93
C THR A 10 15.59 -27.20 -28.66
N ALA A 11 16.51 -26.50 -28.02
CA ALA A 11 16.20 -25.57 -26.94
C ALA A 11 15.52 -24.34 -27.55
N SER A 12 14.20 -24.24 -27.41
CA SER A 12 13.44 -23.00 -27.64
C SER A 12 13.79 -22.00 -26.53
N GLY A 13 14.73 -21.13 -26.81
CA GLY A 13 15.01 -19.99 -25.96
C GLY A 13 13.85 -19.01 -26.00
N ALA A 14 13.02 -18.99 -24.96
CA ALA A 14 12.11 -17.89 -24.71
C ALA A 14 12.95 -16.64 -24.43
N SER A 15 13.05 -15.76 -25.42
CA SER A 15 13.62 -14.44 -25.25
C SER A 15 12.70 -13.63 -24.33
N PHE A 16 12.99 -13.59 -23.05
CA PHE A 16 12.45 -12.54 -22.18
C PHE A 16 13.01 -11.21 -22.68
N GLY A 17 12.23 -10.50 -23.48
CA GLY A 17 12.52 -9.13 -23.86
C GLY A 17 12.65 -8.31 -22.58
N ALA A 18 13.83 -7.78 -22.32
CA ALA A 18 14.02 -6.74 -21.31
C ALA A 18 13.11 -5.57 -21.71
N PHE A 19 11.99 -5.40 -21.01
CA PHE A 19 11.14 -4.25 -21.17
C PHE A 19 11.98 -3.04 -20.76
N ALA A 20 12.35 -2.21 -21.75
CA ALA A 20 12.91 -0.90 -21.48
C ALA A 20 11.93 -0.16 -20.58
N ALA A 21 12.46 0.46 -19.49
CA ALA A 21 11.64 1.23 -18.57
C ALA A 21 10.80 2.24 -19.39
N GLU A 22 9.48 2.16 -19.28
CA GLU A 22 8.61 3.09 -19.99
C GLU A 22 8.91 4.53 -19.56
N PRO A 23 9.03 5.48 -20.51
CA PRO A 23 9.23 6.87 -20.15
C PRO A 23 8.05 7.35 -19.29
N THR A 24 8.36 7.90 -18.12
CA THR A 24 7.38 8.39 -17.13
C THR A 24 7.43 9.92 -17.02
N PRO A 25 7.14 10.67 -18.13
CA PRO A 25 7.14 12.12 -18.08
C PRO A 25 6.09 12.63 -17.09
N ASN A 26 6.39 13.76 -16.48
CA ASN A 26 5.55 14.43 -15.50
C ASN A 26 5.43 13.70 -14.14
N LEU A 27 6.15 12.61 -13.92
CA LEU A 27 6.36 12.04 -12.58
C LEU A 27 7.62 12.60 -11.93
N PRO A 28 7.70 12.59 -10.59
CA PRO A 28 8.93 12.91 -9.89
C PRO A 28 10.04 11.89 -10.22
N PRO A 29 11.33 12.26 -10.10
CA PRO A 29 12.44 11.33 -10.31
C PRO A 29 12.33 10.10 -9.40
N THR A 30 12.49 8.92 -9.96
CA THR A 30 12.30 7.63 -9.27
C THR A 30 13.13 7.51 -7.99
N GLU A 31 14.39 8.00 -7.99
CA GLU A 31 15.26 7.99 -6.82
C GLU A 31 14.73 8.85 -5.67
N VAL A 32 14.13 9.99 -6.00
CA VAL A 32 13.51 10.87 -4.99
C VAL A 32 12.27 10.21 -4.41
N VAL A 33 11.44 9.60 -5.27
CA VAL A 33 10.24 8.85 -4.86
C VAL A 33 10.64 7.71 -3.92
N ALA A 34 11.61 6.89 -4.28
CA ALA A 34 12.09 5.78 -3.46
C ALA A 34 12.54 6.25 -2.06
N ARG A 35 13.30 7.34 -1.99
CA ARG A 35 13.77 7.92 -0.72
C ARG A 35 12.61 8.40 0.15
N VAL A 36 11.67 9.13 -0.44
CA VAL A 36 10.53 9.73 0.28
C VAL A 36 9.57 8.64 0.76
N LEU A 37 9.33 7.60 -0.03
CA LEU A 37 8.48 6.47 0.34
C LEU A 37 9.10 5.63 1.46
N ARG A 38 10.41 5.33 1.40
CA ARG A 38 11.11 4.62 2.49
C ARG A 38 11.12 5.41 3.80
N ALA A 39 11.07 6.73 3.74
CA ALA A 39 10.95 7.60 4.91
C ALA A 39 9.50 7.76 5.43
N ASN A 40 8.51 7.25 4.70
CA ASN A 40 7.11 7.36 5.08
C ASN A 40 6.82 6.58 6.37
N PRO A 41 6.15 7.18 7.37
CA PRO A 41 5.89 6.53 8.65
C PRO A 41 5.12 5.22 8.56
N THR A 42 4.20 5.05 7.61
CA THR A 42 3.45 3.80 7.42
C THR A 42 4.35 2.67 6.90
N VAL A 43 5.26 2.99 5.99
CA VAL A 43 6.26 2.03 5.48
C VAL A 43 7.26 1.65 6.57
N GLN A 44 7.70 2.61 7.38
CA GLN A 44 8.59 2.34 8.53
C GLN A 44 7.90 1.50 9.60
N ALA A 45 6.60 1.74 9.85
CA ALA A 45 5.82 0.90 10.76
C ALA A 45 5.72 -0.55 10.27
N ALA A 46 5.49 -0.76 8.97
CA ALA A 46 5.47 -2.09 8.37
C ALA A 46 6.85 -2.78 8.45
N SER A 47 7.95 -2.04 8.23
CA SER A 47 9.32 -2.56 8.48
C SER A 47 9.54 -2.93 9.95
N GLY A 48 8.92 -2.17 10.87
CA GLY A 48 8.90 -2.51 12.29
C GLY A 48 8.16 -3.82 12.57
N GLN A 49 7.06 -4.08 11.87
CA GLN A 49 6.28 -5.30 12.01
C GLN A 49 7.07 -6.55 11.59
N VAL A 50 7.94 -6.47 10.58
CA VAL A 50 8.84 -7.57 10.21
C VAL A 50 9.71 -7.97 11.42
N ARG A 51 10.34 -6.98 12.10
CA ARG A 51 11.14 -7.27 13.30
C ARG A 51 10.33 -7.86 14.45
N VAL A 52 9.05 -7.46 14.59
CA VAL A 52 8.14 -8.08 15.58
C VAL A 52 7.93 -9.56 15.26
N GLU A 53 7.70 -9.89 13.99
CA GLU A 53 7.47 -11.28 13.59
C GLU A 53 8.75 -12.12 13.64
N GLU A 54 9.94 -11.57 13.42
CA GLU A 54 11.22 -12.22 13.67
C GLU A 54 11.39 -12.60 15.16
N ALA A 55 11.04 -11.68 16.06
CA ALA A 55 11.04 -11.96 17.49
C ALA A 55 9.95 -13.00 17.88
N ASN A 56 8.77 -12.94 17.25
CA ASN A 56 7.71 -13.93 17.42
C ASN A 56 8.14 -15.31 16.93
N ARG A 57 8.86 -15.40 15.80
CA ARG A 57 9.47 -16.65 15.32
C ARG A 57 10.38 -17.25 16.38
N SER A 58 11.31 -16.46 16.91
CA SER A 58 12.23 -16.92 17.97
C SER A 58 11.47 -17.38 19.21
N ARG A 59 10.41 -16.67 19.60
CA ARG A 59 9.52 -17.05 20.72
C ARG A 59 8.80 -18.38 20.48
N LEU A 60 8.29 -18.60 19.25
CA LEU A 60 7.62 -19.85 18.88
C LEU A 60 8.59 -21.04 18.81
N GLU A 61 9.81 -20.82 18.30
CA GLU A 61 10.87 -21.82 18.29
C GLU A 61 11.27 -22.24 19.72
N ALA A 62 11.47 -21.28 20.62
CA ALA A 62 11.77 -21.56 22.02
C ALA A 62 10.59 -22.24 22.73
N GLY A 63 9.38 -21.73 22.52
CA GLY A 63 8.14 -22.19 23.15
C GLY A 63 8.12 -21.97 24.69
N PRO A 64 6.99 -22.24 25.35
CA PRO A 64 6.83 -22.09 26.81
C PRO A 64 7.33 -23.33 27.56
N TYR A 65 8.52 -23.82 27.21
CA TYR A 65 9.09 -25.06 27.75
C TYR A 65 10.26 -24.78 28.69
N GLU A 66 10.06 -23.86 29.64
CA GLU A 66 11.06 -23.44 30.61
C GLU A 66 11.19 -24.42 31.75
N TRP A 67 12.36 -24.42 32.39
CA TRP A 67 12.56 -25.12 33.65
C TRP A 67 11.85 -24.39 34.78
N ASN A 68 11.08 -25.12 35.59
CA ASN A 68 10.40 -24.60 36.76
C ASN A 68 11.06 -25.22 38.00
N LEU A 69 11.62 -24.37 38.84
CA LEU A 69 12.22 -24.77 40.12
C LEU A 69 11.33 -24.30 41.25
N ARG A 70 10.89 -25.24 42.07
CA ARG A 70 10.00 -25.00 43.21
C ARG A 70 10.70 -25.41 44.50
N PHE A 71 10.67 -24.53 45.49
CA PHE A 71 11.07 -24.83 46.86
C PHE A 71 9.88 -24.74 47.76
N GLY A 72 9.79 -25.69 48.72
CA GLY A 72 8.81 -25.69 49.77
C GLY A 72 9.44 -25.94 51.15
N ALA A 73 8.96 -25.28 52.17
CA ALA A 73 9.32 -25.51 53.55
C ALA A 73 8.03 -25.72 54.37
N ASN A 74 7.97 -26.77 55.12
CA ASN A 74 6.82 -27.16 55.92
C ASN A 74 7.23 -27.45 57.38
N GLN A 75 6.33 -27.21 58.31
CA GLN A 75 6.42 -27.71 59.65
C GLN A 75 5.35 -28.79 59.86
N ARG A 76 5.78 -30.05 60.06
CA ARG A 76 4.89 -31.17 60.37
C ARG A 76 4.76 -31.31 61.88
N ARG A 77 3.53 -31.49 62.32
CA ARG A 77 3.24 -31.97 63.71
C ARG A 77 2.70 -33.36 63.57
N ALA A 78 3.34 -34.31 64.26
CA ALA A 78 2.90 -35.71 64.37
C ALA A 78 2.38 -35.97 65.77
N TYR A 79 1.28 -36.73 65.89
CA TYR A 79 0.63 -37.08 67.11
C TYR A 79 0.66 -38.61 67.21
N PRO A 80 1.80 -39.18 67.61
CA PRO A 80 1.91 -40.63 67.70
C PRO A 80 1.04 -41.16 68.83
N SER A 81 0.32 -42.27 68.60
CA SER A 81 -0.50 -42.93 69.64
C SER A 81 0.39 -43.49 70.76
N GLY A 82 0.42 -42.80 71.92
CA GLY A 82 1.21 -43.16 73.05
C GLY A 82 2.56 -42.51 73.26
N GLY A 83 2.86 -41.44 72.47
CA GLY A 83 4.08 -40.64 72.56
C GLY A 83 3.81 -39.13 72.66
N PRO A 84 4.81 -38.33 72.99
CA PRO A 84 4.69 -36.83 72.94
C PRO A 84 4.50 -36.33 71.55
N ASP A 85 3.88 -35.12 71.40
CA ASP A 85 3.78 -34.39 70.12
C ASP A 85 5.15 -34.10 69.55
N GLU A 86 5.36 -34.49 68.32
CA GLU A 86 6.62 -34.27 67.59
C GLU A 86 6.45 -33.15 66.57
N ARG A 87 7.47 -32.28 66.37
CA ARG A 87 7.51 -31.21 65.40
C ARG A 87 8.73 -31.37 64.51
N TYR A 88 8.48 -31.44 63.20
CA TYR A 88 9.53 -31.59 62.22
C TYR A 88 9.55 -30.40 61.27
N ASN A 89 10.72 -29.80 61.03
CA ASN A 89 10.94 -28.85 59.96
C ASN A 89 11.41 -29.64 58.74
N GLU A 90 10.65 -29.49 57.68
CA GLU A 90 10.87 -30.22 56.42
C GLU A 90 11.05 -29.24 55.29
N TRP A 91 11.80 -29.64 54.30
CA TRP A 91 11.89 -28.89 53.05
C TRP A 91 11.88 -29.81 51.86
N ASN A 92 11.42 -29.28 50.69
CA ASN A 92 11.48 -29.98 49.41
C ASN A 92 11.95 -29.02 48.32
N ALA A 93 12.57 -29.58 47.30
CA ALA A 93 12.92 -28.89 46.05
C ALA A 93 12.49 -29.77 44.88
N GLN A 94 11.91 -29.13 43.88
CA GLN A 94 11.39 -29.80 42.71
C GLN A 94 11.86 -29.03 41.46
N LEU A 95 12.42 -29.76 40.50
CA LEU A 95 12.80 -29.24 39.19
C LEU A 95 11.99 -29.97 38.12
N GLU A 96 11.23 -29.23 37.32
CA GLU A 96 10.35 -29.80 36.29
C GLU A 96 10.43 -29.05 34.97
N ARG A 97 10.11 -29.74 33.88
CA ARG A 97 10.04 -29.16 32.56
C ARG A 97 8.95 -29.82 31.70
N PRO A 98 8.09 -29.06 31.03
CA PRO A 98 7.20 -29.58 30.00
C PRO A 98 8.01 -30.05 28.78
N LEU A 99 7.62 -31.18 28.18
CA LEU A 99 8.25 -31.73 26.97
C LEU A 99 7.32 -31.49 25.77
N ARG A 100 7.80 -30.74 24.80
CA ARG A 100 7.06 -30.51 23.56
C ARG A 100 6.95 -31.81 22.78
N LEU A 101 5.72 -32.24 22.47
CA LEU A 101 5.50 -33.43 21.66
C LEU A 101 5.86 -33.17 20.18
N PRO A 102 6.32 -34.20 19.45
CA PRO A 102 6.57 -34.12 18.01
C PRO A 102 5.36 -33.59 17.26
N GLY A 103 5.60 -32.84 16.19
CA GLY A 103 4.56 -32.18 15.38
C GLY A 103 4.11 -30.81 15.90
N LYS A 104 4.28 -30.51 17.19
CA LYS A 104 4.02 -29.18 17.75
C LYS A 104 5.16 -28.21 17.44
N SER A 105 6.41 -28.65 17.57
CA SER A 105 7.59 -27.82 17.30
C SER A 105 7.70 -27.47 15.82
N SER A 106 7.37 -28.38 14.90
CA SER A 106 7.39 -28.11 13.46
C SER A 106 6.31 -27.11 13.07
N ALA A 107 5.09 -27.25 13.62
CA ALA A 107 4.02 -26.28 13.39
C ALA A 107 4.35 -24.91 13.98
N ASP A 108 4.94 -24.84 15.17
CA ASP A 108 5.37 -23.60 15.80
C ASP A 108 6.48 -22.90 14.97
N ALA A 109 7.45 -23.64 14.42
CA ALA A 109 8.48 -23.12 13.52
C ALA A 109 7.88 -22.63 12.18
N GLU A 110 6.95 -23.36 11.61
CA GLU A 110 6.23 -22.97 10.39
C GLU A 110 5.41 -21.70 10.61
N LEU A 111 4.68 -21.60 11.74
CA LEU A 111 3.95 -20.38 12.11
C LEU A 111 4.87 -19.17 12.25
N GLY A 112 6.06 -19.36 12.82
CA GLY A 112 7.07 -18.30 12.91
C GLY A 112 7.55 -17.84 11.54
N SER A 113 7.85 -18.78 10.65
CA SER A 113 8.30 -18.48 9.28
C SER A 113 7.21 -17.80 8.44
N LEU A 114 5.97 -18.29 8.54
CA LEU A 114 4.83 -17.67 7.87
C LEU A 114 4.55 -16.26 8.40
N GLY A 115 4.68 -16.03 9.71
CA GLY A 115 4.53 -14.71 10.31
C GLY A 115 5.49 -13.70 9.70
N VAL A 116 6.77 -14.06 9.56
CA VAL A 116 7.79 -13.20 8.91
C VAL A 116 7.44 -12.97 7.44
N ALA A 117 7.13 -14.02 6.67
CA ALA A 117 6.80 -13.88 5.24
C ALA A 117 5.56 -13.01 4.99
N ILE A 118 4.52 -13.12 5.84
CA ILE A 118 3.33 -12.26 5.78
C ILE A 118 3.71 -10.80 6.08
N ALA A 119 4.56 -10.57 7.08
CA ALA A 119 4.99 -9.22 7.44
C ALA A 119 5.87 -8.58 6.34
N GLU A 120 6.75 -9.32 5.68
CA GLU A 120 7.53 -8.87 4.52
C GLU A 120 6.62 -8.50 3.35
N THR A 121 5.64 -9.35 3.02
CA THR A 121 4.62 -9.05 2.01
C THR A 121 3.80 -7.82 2.39
N GLY A 122 3.43 -7.68 3.67
CA GLY A 122 2.73 -6.50 4.19
C GLY A 122 3.57 -5.22 4.15
N GLN A 123 4.91 -5.32 4.23
CA GLN A 123 5.80 -4.19 4.00
C GLN A 123 5.77 -3.75 2.53
N GLY A 124 5.79 -4.70 1.60
CA GLY A 124 5.59 -4.42 0.17
C GLY A 124 4.24 -3.75 -0.10
N ASP A 125 3.17 -4.23 0.53
CA ASP A 125 1.83 -3.63 0.45
C ASP A 125 1.80 -2.18 0.94
N ALA A 126 2.41 -1.90 2.10
CA ALA A 126 2.50 -0.55 2.65
C ALA A 126 3.29 0.41 1.73
N LEU A 127 4.34 -0.08 1.10
CA LEU A 127 5.12 0.68 0.12
C LEU A 127 4.31 0.96 -1.14
N HIS A 128 3.57 -0.03 -1.64
CA HIS A 128 2.70 0.09 -2.80
C HIS A 128 1.54 1.07 -2.54
N GLU A 129 0.86 1.00 -1.41
CA GLU A 129 -0.20 1.93 -1.03
C GLU A 129 0.32 3.37 -0.81
N ALA A 130 1.52 3.52 -0.25
CA ALA A 130 2.17 4.83 -0.16
C ALA A 130 2.50 5.39 -1.55
N SER A 131 2.93 4.54 -2.50
CA SER A 131 3.17 4.89 -3.91
C SER A 131 1.89 5.34 -4.61
N ARG A 132 0.80 4.62 -4.41
CA ARG A 132 -0.54 4.98 -4.91
C ARG A 132 -1.00 6.33 -4.37
N THR A 133 -0.83 6.55 -3.08
CA THR A 133 -1.18 7.82 -2.44
C THR A 133 -0.33 8.97 -2.97
N LEU A 134 0.98 8.77 -3.15
CA LEU A 134 1.87 9.76 -3.75
C LEU A 134 1.43 10.09 -5.19
N LEU A 135 1.18 9.09 -6.02
CA LEU A 135 0.74 9.27 -7.40
C LEU A 135 -0.53 10.10 -7.47
N LYS A 136 -1.54 9.74 -6.69
CA LYS A 136 -2.83 10.45 -6.62
C LYS A 136 -2.66 11.91 -6.19
N THR A 137 -1.95 12.16 -5.08
CA THR A 137 -1.76 13.51 -4.54
C THR A 137 -0.89 14.38 -5.45
N TRP A 138 0.08 13.77 -6.14
CA TRP A 138 0.88 14.43 -7.18
C TRP A 138 0.02 14.93 -8.34
N PHE A 139 -0.85 14.07 -8.88
CA PHE A 139 -1.75 14.48 -9.96
C PHE A 139 -2.84 15.46 -9.52
N VAL A 140 -3.30 15.40 -8.29
CA VAL A 140 -4.19 16.44 -7.72
C VAL A 140 -3.47 17.80 -7.75
N TRP A 141 -2.21 17.86 -7.27
CA TRP A 141 -1.43 19.08 -7.30
C TRP A 141 -1.20 19.60 -8.74
N LEU A 142 -0.86 18.73 -9.68
CA LEU A 142 -0.69 19.10 -11.10
C LEU A 142 -1.97 19.67 -11.71
N LYS A 143 -3.13 19.07 -11.42
CA LYS A 143 -4.44 19.54 -11.91
C LYS A 143 -4.78 20.93 -11.37
N GLU A 144 -4.56 21.16 -10.07
CA GLU A 144 -4.83 22.47 -9.46
C GLU A 144 -3.83 23.53 -9.92
N SER A 145 -2.56 23.17 -10.13
CA SER A 145 -1.57 24.06 -10.74
C SER A 145 -1.94 24.44 -12.16
N ALA A 146 -2.37 23.48 -12.98
CA ALA A 146 -2.83 23.74 -14.34
C ALA A 146 -4.07 24.63 -14.36
N ALA A 147 -5.01 24.44 -13.44
CA ALA A 147 -6.20 25.30 -13.32
C ALA A 147 -5.82 26.75 -12.94
N ALA A 148 -4.92 26.91 -11.96
CA ALA A 148 -4.45 28.24 -11.56
C ALA A 148 -3.71 28.98 -12.70
N SER A 149 -2.87 28.25 -13.45
CA SER A 149 -2.20 28.79 -14.64
C SER A 149 -3.21 29.23 -15.71
N GLN A 150 -4.19 28.39 -16.05
CA GLN A 150 -5.21 28.69 -17.05
C GLN A 150 -6.04 29.93 -16.68
N TRP A 151 -6.46 30.07 -15.42
CA TRP A 151 -7.19 31.25 -14.96
C TRP A 151 -6.33 32.51 -14.91
N ASN A 152 -5.03 32.40 -14.64
CA ASN A 152 -4.08 33.50 -14.68
C ASN A 152 -3.91 34.04 -16.15
N ASP A 153 -3.82 33.13 -17.12
CA ASP A 153 -3.74 33.51 -18.55
C ASP A 153 -5.03 34.19 -19.03
N GLN A 154 -6.18 33.66 -18.59
CA GLN A 154 -7.49 34.26 -18.89
C GLN A 154 -7.62 35.65 -18.26
N LEU A 155 -7.19 35.83 -17.02
CA LEU A 155 -7.19 37.12 -16.33
C LEU A 155 -6.37 38.13 -17.11
N THR A 156 -5.13 37.79 -17.47
CA THR A 156 -4.22 38.63 -18.25
C THR A 156 -4.85 39.08 -19.60
N LEU A 157 -5.56 38.16 -20.24
CA LEU A 157 -6.26 38.43 -21.48
C LEU A 157 -7.42 39.44 -21.27
N LEU A 158 -8.26 39.20 -20.24
CA LEU A 158 -9.40 40.04 -19.92
C LEU A 158 -8.99 41.44 -19.41
N GLU A 159 -7.89 41.57 -18.68
CA GLU A 159 -7.31 42.87 -18.28
C GLU A 159 -6.99 43.72 -19.51
N ARG A 160 -6.30 43.15 -20.53
CA ARG A 160 -5.98 43.85 -21.76
C ARG A 160 -7.24 44.26 -22.50
N GLN A 161 -8.23 43.36 -22.58
CA GLN A 161 -9.51 43.63 -23.24
C GLN A 161 -10.29 44.76 -22.53
N THR A 162 -10.40 44.70 -21.20
CA THR A 162 -11.12 45.70 -20.42
C THR A 162 -10.46 47.09 -20.56
N LYS A 163 -9.13 47.19 -20.49
CA LYS A 163 -8.40 48.44 -20.75
C LYS A 163 -8.68 49.01 -22.13
N ALA A 164 -8.73 48.17 -23.17
CA ALA A 164 -9.02 48.56 -24.53
C ALA A 164 -10.46 49.12 -24.67
N VAL A 165 -11.45 48.44 -24.07
CA VAL A 165 -12.85 48.86 -24.08
C VAL A 165 -13.05 50.17 -23.31
N GLN A 166 -12.45 50.31 -22.13
CA GLN A 166 -12.48 51.55 -21.33
C GLN A 166 -11.89 52.72 -22.10
N ARG A 167 -10.79 52.52 -22.83
CA ARG A 167 -10.19 53.57 -23.67
C ARG A 167 -11.11 53.98 -24.81
N ARG A 168 -11.74 53.06 -25.50
CA ARG A 168 -12.72 53.33 -26.55
C ARG A 168 -13.94 54.08 -25.98
N GLN A 169 -14.42 53.70 -24.82
CA GLN A 169 -15.54 54.37 -24.14
C GLN A 169 -15.20 55.83 -23.79
N GLN A 170 -13.98 56.09 -23.30
CA GLN A 170 -13.50 57.46 -23.02
C GLN A 170 -13.42 58.34 -24.27
N LEU A 171 -13.15 57.73 -25.43
CA LEU A 171 -13.10 58.41 -26.74
C LEU A 171 -14.48 58.52 -27.42
N GLY A 172 -15.52 57.93 -26.82
CA GLY A 172 -16.88 57.93 -27.39
C GLY A 172 -17.16 56.81 -28.40
N ASP A 173 -16.19 55.90 -28.63
CA ASP A 173 -16.30 54.80 -29.61
C ASP A 173 -16.88 53.50 -29.05
N ALA A 174 -17.20 53.44 -27.77
CA ALA A 174 -17.83 52.27 -27.14
C ALA A 174 -18.92 52.70 -26.14
N ALA A 175 -19.99 51.91 -26.06
CA ALA A 175 -21.06 52.16 -25.13
C ALA A 175 -20.60 51.91 -23.66
N ARG A 176 -21.16 52.66 -22.70
CA ARG A 176 -20.94 52.41 -21.25
C ARG A 176 -21.25 50.97 -20.85
N LEU A 177 -22.26 50.37 -21.50
CA LEU A 177 -22.63 48.97 -21.27
C LEU A 177 -21.46 48.01 -21.57
N GLU A 178 -20.72 48.21 -22.63
CA GLU A 178 -19.56 47.41 -23.00
C GLU A 178 -18.47 47.45 -21.92
N ALA A 179 -18.20 48.66 -21.38
CA ALA A 179 -17.22 48.82 -20.29
C ALA A 179 -17.64 48.04 -19.04
N VAL A 180 -18.91 48.13 -18.63
CA VAL A 180 -19.45 47.38 -17.48
C VAL A 180 -19.45 45.88 -17.73
N GLN A 181 -19.73 45.40 -18.93
CA GLN A 181 -19.64 43.96 -19.29
C GLN A 181 -18.19 43.46 -19.23
N ALA A 182 -17.24 44.21 -19.76
CA ALA A 182 -15.83 43.86 -19.69
C ALA A 182 -15.31 43.81 -18.24
N GLU A 183 -15.67 44.77 -17.40
CA GLU A 183 -15.34 44.82 -15.99
C GLU A 183 -15.97 43.63 -15.22
N GLY A 184 -17.21 43.27 -15.52
CA GLY A 184 -17.87 42.11 -14.94
C GLY A 184 -17.19 40.78 -15.29
N ALA A 185 -16.76 40.61 -16.55
CA ALA A 185 -16.03 39.44 -17.02
C ALA A 185 -14.65 39.35 -16.33
N LEU A 186 -13.95 40.48 -16.18
CA LEU A 186 -12.68 40.57 -15.48
C LEU A 186 -12.82 40.15 -13.99
N ALA A 187 -13.78 40.74 -13.29
CA ALA A 187 -14.03 40.45 -11.88
C ALA A 187 -14.40 38.95 -11.64
N GLN A 188 -15.13 38.35 -12.61
CA GLN A 188 -15.43 36.92 -12.56
C GLN A 188 -14.15 36.08 -12.71
N ALA A 189 -13.25 36.43 -13.64
CA ALA A 189 -11.99 35.71 -13.81
C ALA A 189 -11.05 35.87 -12.60
N GLU A 190 -11.01 37.06 -12.00
CA GLU A 190 -10.29 37.30 -10.74
C GLU A 190 -10.78 36.36 -9.62
N ALA A 191 -12.11 36.27 -9.44
CA ALA A 191 -12.69 35.38 -8.44
C ALA A 191 -12.34 33.90 -8.69
N GLN A 192 -12.35 33.44 -9.93
CA GLN A 192 -11.95 32.09 -10.30
C GLN A 192 -10.47 31.83 -10.06
N LEU A 193 -9.60 32.79 -10.36
CA LEU A 193 -8.15 32.69 -10.08
C LEU A 193 -7.87 32.59 -8.58
N VAL A 194 -8.53 33.40 -7.75
CA VAL A 194 -8.38 33.34 -6.29
C VAL A 194 -8.75 31.95 -5.78
N GLN A 195 -9.87 31.40 -6.23
CA GLN A 195 -10.29 30.03 -5.86
C GLN A 195 -9.30 28.96 -6.34
N ALA A 196 -8.81 29.04 -7.59
CA ALA A 196 -7.86 28.11 -8.14
C ALA A 196 -6.52 28.12 -7.38
N ARG A 197 -6.01 29.31 -7.05
CA ARG A 197 -4.79 29.48 -6.22
C ARG A 197 -4.97 28.92 -4.80
N ALA A 198 -6.12 29.11 -4.19
CA ALA A 198 -6.41 28.51 -2.89
C ALA A 198 -6.38 26.98 -2.94
N ARG A 199 -6.99 26.35 -3.98
CA ARG A 199 -6.93 24.90 -4.18
C ARG A 199 -5.50 24.40 -4.47
N GLN A 200 -4.75 25.10 -5.32
CA GLN A 200 -3.34 24.81 -5.60
C GLN A 200 -2.49 24.83 -4.32
N THR A 201 -2.67 25.86 -3.48
CA THR A 201 -1.98 25.99 -2.19
C THR A 201 -2.32 24.81 -1.28
N THR A 202 -3.60 24.47 -1.16
CA THR A 202 -4.05 23.33 -0.33
C THR A 202 -3.45 22.02 -0.85
N ALA A 203 -3.47 21.76 -2.15
CA ALA A 203 -2.91 20.55 -2.74
C ALA A 203 -1.38 20.48 -2.56
N SER A 204 -0.67 21.60 -2.70
CA SER A 204 0.77 21.64 -2.49
C SER A 204 1.17 21.40 -1.03
N GLU A 205 0.40 21.95 -0.07
CA GLU A 205 0.63 21.74 1.36
C GLU A 205 0.29 20.29 1.78
N ASP A 206 -0.78 19.70 1.28
CA ASP A 206 -1.09 18.28 1.55
C ASP A 206 0.05 17.38 1.07
N LEU A 207 0.52 17.59 -0.17
CA LEU A 207 1.61 16.80 -0.75
C LEU A 207 2.94 16.97 0.01
N ARG A 208 3.31 18.20 0.37
CA ARG A 208 4.53 18.48 1.16
C ARG A 208 4.51 17.83 2.54
N ARG A 209 3.34 17.82 3.19
CA ARG A 209 3.20 17.25 4.55
C ARG A 209 3.16 15.74 4.54
N ARG A 210 2.54 15.13 3.52
CA ARG A 210 2.51 13.66 3.38
C ARG A 210 3.86 13.11 2.94
N PHE A 211 4.57 13.85 2.07
CA PHE A 211 5.82 13.40 1.46
C PHE A 211 6.92 14.48 1.59
N PRO A 212 7.47 14.68 2.81
CA PRO A 212 8.53 15.64 3.04
C PRO A 212 9.76 15.36 2.17
N GLY A 213 10.31 16.42 1.57
CA GLY A 213 11.49 16.31 0.71
C GLY A 213 11.19 15.99 -0.76
N LEU A 214 9.91 15.89 -1.15
CA LEU A 214 9.51 15.82 -2.55
C LEU A 214 9.59 17.22 -3.19
N PRO A 215 10.38 17.44 -4.27
CA PRO A 215 10.42 18.72 -4.95
C PRO A 215 9.14 18.95 -5.75
N LEU A 216 8.47 20.09 -5.52
CA LEU A 216 7.30 20.51 -6.27
C LEU A 216 7.75 21.45 -7.39
N SER A 217 8.18 20.88 -8.51
CA SER A 217 8.52 21.60 -9.72
C SER A 217 7.46 21.34 -10.78
N GLU A 218 6.77 22.40 -11.21
CA GLU A 218 5.81 22.26 -12.30
C GLU A 218 6.55 21.87 -13.60
N PRO A 219 6.08 20.83 -14.30
CA PRO A 219 6.69 20.43 -15.56
C PRO A 219 6.48 21.52 -16.61
N ALA A 220 7.51 21.78 -17.42
CA ALA A 220 7.45 22.79 -18.50
C ALA A 220 6.35 22.49 -19.54
N SER A 221 6.02 21.21 -19.72
CA SER A 221 4.92 20.75 -20.58
C SER A 221 4.30 19.47 -20.01
N ILE A 222 3.02 19.27 -20.25
CA ILE A 222 2.33 18.01 -19.95
C ILE A 222 2.45 17.11 -21.17
N ALA A 223 2.92 15.88 -20.95
CA ALA A 223 3.06 14.88 -22.00
C ALA A 223 1.71 14.45 -22.57
N GLU A 224 1.69 14.02 -23.82
CA GLU A 224 0.50 13.41 -24.40
C GLU A 224 0.29 11.99 -23.84
N PRO A 225 -0.92 11.69 -23.35
CA PRO A 225 -1.25 10.35 -22.90
C PRO A 225 -1.18 9.36 -24.06
N GLN A 226 -0.56 8.21 -23.80
CA GLN A 226 -0.43 7.13 -24.78
C GLN A 226 -1.50 6.06 -24.58
N ALA A 227 -1.83 5.35 -25.64
CA ALA A 227 -2.74 4.21 -25.59
C ALA A 227 -2.16 3.08 -24.70
N ILE A 228 -3.06 2.38 -24.02
CA ILE A 228 -2.72 1.21 -23.24
C ILE A 228 -2.57 0.03 -24.20
N ALA A 229 -1.39 -0.59 -24.23
CA ALA A 229 -1.11 -1.78 -25.01
C ALA A 229 -1.52 -3.03 -24.22
N GLY A 230 -1.91 -4.11 -24.94
CA GLY A 230 -2.33 -5.36 -24.34
C GLY A 230 -3.83 -5.47 -24.08
N SER A 231 -4.27 -6.69 -23.79
CA SER A 231 -5.66 -7.00 -23.47
C SER A 231 -5.97 -6.73 -21.99
N GLU A 232 -7.24 -6.70 -21.64
CA GLU A 232 -7.69 -6.64 -20.24
C GLU A 232 -7.13 -7.83 -19.44
N SER A 233 -7.18 -9.05 -20.02
CA SER A 233 -6.67 -10.25 -19.36
C SER A 233 -5.20 -10.15 -19.00
N ASP A 234 -4.35 -9.60 -19.89
CA ASP A 234 -2.91 -9.45 -19.64
C ASP A 234 -2.63 -8.52 -18.46
N TRP A 235 -3.42 -7.44 -18.33
CA TRP A 235 -3.31 -6.51 -17.22
C TRP A 235 -3.84 -7.09 -15.90
N LEU A 236 -4.99 -7.79 -15.94
CA LEU A 236 -5.53 -8.47 -14.77
C LEU A 236 -4.55 -9.51 -14.22
N GLU A 237 -3.99 -10.35 -15.10
CA GLU A 237 -3.00 -11.35 -14.73
C GLU A 237 -1.78 -10.71 -14.08
N ALA A 238 -1.20 -9.66 -14.70
CA ALA A 238 -0.05 -8.96 -14.16
C ALA A 238 -0.32 -8.32 -12.78
N ILE A 239 -1.50 -7.70 -12.59
CA ILE A 239 -1.88 -7.08 -11.32
C ILE A 239 -2.11 -8.14 -10.24
N LEU A 240 -2.79 -9.25 -10.56
CA LEU A 240 -3.05 -10.33 -9.60
C LEU A 240 -1.76 -11.08 -9.19
N GLU A 241 -0.81 -11.25 -10.12
CA GLU A 241 0.48 -11.88 -9.85
C GLU A 241 1.32 -11.07 -8.86
N HIS A 242 1.30 -9.74 -8.97
CA HIS A 242 2.12 -8.85 -8.16
C HIS A 242 1.36 -8.23 -6.96
N SER A 243 0.10 -8.60 -6.73
CA SER A 243 -0.71 -8.02 -5.65
C SER A 243 -0.23 -8.44 -4.27
N HIS A 244 0.34 -7.52 -3.52
CA HIS A 244 0.74 -7.72 -2.12
C HIS A 244 -0.47 -7.97 -1.22
N GLU A 245 -1.60 -7.27 -1.42
CA GLU A 245 -2.85 -7.49 -0.67
C GLU A 245 -3.31 -8.94 -0.80
N LEU A 246 -3.25 -9.51 -2.02
CA LEU A 246 -3.58 -10.91 -2.25
C LEU A 246 -2.52 -11.86 -1.63
N GLY A 247 -1.25 -11.48 -1.68
CA GLY A 247 -0.15 -12.22 -1.04
C GLY A 247 -0.35 -12.33 0.46
N VAL A 248 -0.69 -11.24 1.14
CA VAL A 248 -1.02 -11.23 2.57
C VAL A 248 -2.24 -12.13 2.86
N ALA A 249 -3.31 -12.03 2.08
CA ALA A 249 -4.51 -12.85 2.27
C ALA A 249 -4.23 -14.35 2.11
N ARG A 250 -3.40 -14.75 1.14
CA ARG A 250 -2.92 -16.13 0.95
C ARG A 250 -2.07 -16.60 2.13
N GLY A 251 -1.14 -15.77 2.58
CA GLY A 251 -0.30 -16.06 3.76
C GLY A 251 -1.14 -16.26 5.02
N GLU A 252 -2.13 -15.43 5.27
CA GLU A 252 -3.04 -15.57 6.41
C GLU A 252 -3.92 -16.83 6.31
N THR A 253 -4.34 -17.23 5.11
CA THR A 253 -5.04 -18.50 4.90
C THR A 253 -4.14 -19.68 5.26
N GLN A 254 -2.90 -19.69 4.80
CA GLN A 254 -1.93 -20.73 5.13
C GLN A 254 -1.62 -20.75 6.63
N ARG A 255 -1.42 -19.59 7.25
CA ARG A 255 -1.20 -19.46 8.70
C ARG A 255 -2.36 -20.02 9.50
N ALA A 256 -3.61 -19.72 9.11
CA ALA A 256 -4.80 -20.24 9.78
C ALA A 256 -4.91 -21.77 9.67
N GLN A 257 -4.53 -22.36 8.53
CA GLN A 257 -4.48 -23.82 8.35
C GLN A 257 -3.44 -24.45 9.27
N VAL A 258 -2.26 -23.87 9.41
CA VAL A 258 -1.21 -24.37 10.32
C VAL A 258 -1.65 -24.24 11.78
N ILE A 259 -2.32 -23.14 12.15
CA ILE A 259 -2.92 -22.95 13.51
C ILE A 259 -3.95 -24.05 13.79
N ALA A 260 -4.82 -24.37 12.84
CA ALA A 260 -5.80 -25.43 13.00
C ALA A 260 -5.14 -26.81 13.15
N GLY A 261 -4.12 -27.11 12.36
CA GLY A 261 -3.32 -28.33 12.51
C GLY A 261 -2.60 -28.40 13.87
N ARG A 262 -2.02 -27.28 14.31
CA ARG A 262 -1.35 -27.16 15.61
C ARG A 262 -2.33 -27.38 16.78
N ALA A 263 -3.54 -26.81 16.70
CA ALA A 263 -4.60 -27.03 17.69
C ALA A 263 -5.11 -28.48 17.71
N GLY A 264 -5.12 -29.12 16.52
CA GLY A 264 -5.37 -30.56 16.41
C GLY A 264 -4.36 -31.40 17.20
N ASN A 265 -3.07 -31.06 17.10
CA ASN A 265 -1.98 -31.70 17.85
C ASN A 265 -2.08 -31.41 19.36
N ASP A 266 -2.63 -30.26 19.76
CA ASP A 266 -2.82 -29.91 21.20
C ASP A 266 -3.92 -30.68 21.88
N ARG A 267 -4.71 -31.47 21.17
CA ARG A 267 -5.61 -32.45 21.78
C ARG A 267 -4.86 -33.48 22.63
N LEU A 268 -3.60 -33.75 22.30
CA LEU A 268 -2.66 -34.49 23.11
C LEU A 268 -1.81 -33.50 23.91
N PRO A 269 -2.02 -33.37 25.24
CA PRO A 269 -1.27 -32.40 26.02
C PRO A 269 0.19 -32.83 26.19
N ASP A 270 1.07 -31.85 26.37
CA ASP A 270 2.49 -32.06 26.60
C ASP A 270 2.71 -32.62 28.02
N PRO A 271 3.48 -33.70 28.17
CA PRO A 271 3.83 -34.23 29.50
C PRO A 271 4.88 -33.32 30.16
N THR A 272 4.82 -33.21 31.47
CA THR A 272 5.85 -32.57 32.28
C THR A 272 6.69 -33.65 32.97
N VAL A 273 7.99 -33.59 32.84
CA VAL A 273 8.93 -34.45 33.56
C VAL A 273 9.58 -33.66 34.68
N GLY A 274 9.76 -34.29 35.83
CA GLY A 274 10.37 -33.62 36.95
C GLY A 274 11.10 -34.60 37.90
N VAL A 275 12.00 -33.98 38.66
CA VAL A 275 12.68 -34.64 39.78
C VAL A 275 12.38 -33.85 41.05
N HIS A 276 12.28 -34.54 42.18
CA HIS A 276 12.09 -33.91 43.48
C HIS A 276 13.02 -34.52 44.53
N VAL A 277 13.44 -33.68 45.43
CA VAL A 277 14.19 -34.06 46.62
C VAL A 277 13.45 -33.49 47.85
N ALA A 278 13.37 -34.27 48.90
CA ALA A 278 12.80 -33.79 50.13
C ALA A 278 13.61 -34.31 51.34
N ARG A 279 13.64 -33.50 52.39
CA ARG A 279 14.14 -33.88 53.69
C ARG A 279 12.99 -33.81 54.68
N GLU A 280 12.64 -34.96 55.20
CA GLU A 280 11.48 -35.18 56.09
C GLU A 280 11.90 -35.60 57.49
N ARG A 281 10.99 -35.57 58.46
CA ARG A 281 11.21 -35.95 59.86
C ARG A 281 12.46 -35.35 60.51
N GLY A 282 12.63 -34.03 60.33
CA GLY A 282 13.81 -33.34 60.89
C GLY A 282 15.14 -33.72 60.24
N GLY A 283 15.17 -34.54 59.22
CA GLY A 283 16.34 -35.04 58.53
C GLY A 283 16.65 -36.50 58.70
N GLU A 284 15.77 -37.25 59.33
CA GLU A 284 15.89 -38.69 59.43
C GLU A 284 15.55 -39.38 58.09
N GLU A 285 14.71 -38.76 57.26
CA GLU A 285 14.28 -39.34 56.00
C GLU A 285 14.69 -38.43 54.83
N HIS A 286 15.27 -39.02 53.80
CA HIS A 286 15.63 -38.34 52.50
C HIS A 286 14.83 -39.03 51.39
N VAL A 287 14.10 -38.18 50.63
CA VAL A 287 13.32 -38.66 49.49
C VAL A 287 13.95 -38.09 48.21
N LEU A 288 14.24 -38.97 47.27
CA LEU A 288 14.61 -38.63 45.90
C LEU A 288 13.64 -39.34 44.96
N GLY A 289 12.96 -38.58 44.12
CA GLY A 289 12.00 -39.15 43.18
C GLY A 289 12.02 -38.46 41.83
N ALA A 290 11.55 -39.17 40.81
CA ALA A 290 11.24 -38.63 39.49
C ALA A 290 9.77 -38.91 39.21
N TYR A 291 9.15 -38.01 38.42
CA TYR A 291 7.75 -38.15 38.03
C TYR A 291 7.49 -37.65 36.63
N VAL A 292 6.39 -38.12 36.06
CA VAL A 292 5.81 -37.64 34.83
C VAL A 292 4.37 -37.22 35.11
N ALA A 293 4.03 -35.96 34.84
CA ALA A 293 2.68 -35.45 34.92
C ALA A 293 2.09 -35.32 33.53
N ILE A 294 0.98 -36.00 33.26
CA ILE A 294 0.30 -35.92 31.93
C ILE A 294 -1.09 -35.34 32.19
N PRO A 295 -1.37 -34.10 31.70
CA PRO A 295 -2.71 -33.54 31.74
C PRO A 295 -3.67 -34.41 30.91
N LEU A 296 -4.85 -34.68 31.44
CA LEU A 296 -5.85 -35.43 30.67
C LEU A 296 -6.58 -34.50 29.69
N SER A 297 -6.75 -34.98 28.47
CA SER A 297 -7.46 -34.23 27.42
C SER A 297 -8.94 -34.04 27.83
N GLY A 298 -9.47 -32.83 27.59
CA GLY A 298 -10.85 -32.47 27.90
C GLY A 298 -11.57 -31.79 26.72
N GLY A 299 -12.88 -31.58 26.87
CA GLY A 299 -13.73 -30.99 25.86
C GLY A 299 -13.27 -29.58 25.39
N ALA A 300 -12.59 -28.82 26.27
CA ALA A 300 -12.04 -27.50 25.90
C ALA A 300 -11.02 -27.57 24.76
N ARG A 301 -10.09 -28.51 24.74
CA ARG A 301 -9.11 -28.68 23.67
C ARG A 301 -9.77 -29.11 22.37
N GLN A 302 -10.81 -29.88 22.40
CA GLN A 302 -11.59 -30.25 21.22
C GLN A 302 -12.35 -29.06 20.67
N ALA A 303 -12.95 -28.22 21.52
CA ALA A 303 -13.63 -27.00 21.13
C ALA A 303 -12.66 -26.00 20.46
N VAL A 304 -11.44 -25.83 21.00
CA VAL A 304 -10.39 -24.99 20.38
C VAL A 304 -10.01 -25.52 19.00
N ALA A 305 -9.78 -26.83 18.85
CA ALA A 305 -9.47 -27.42 17.54
C ALA A 305 -10.62 -27.22 16.52
N SER A 306 -11.87 -27.31 16.96
CA SER A 306 -13.03 -27.05 16.09
C SER A 306 -13.14 -25.56 15.71
N ALA A 307 -12.86 -24.65 16.65
CA ALA A 307 -12.89 -23.21 16.40
C ALA A 307 -11.81 -22.80 15.39
N THR A 308 -10.58 -23.29 15.55
CA THR A 308 -9.47 -22.97 14.63
C THR A 308 -9.67 -23.55 13.23
N LEU A 309 -10.36 -24.69 13.09
CA LEU A 309 -10.79 -25.19 11.78
C LEU A 309 -11.80 -24.25 11.11
N ALA A 310 -12.77 -23.73 11.86
CA ALA A 310 -13.72 -22.75 11.36
C ALA A 310 -13.03 -21.41 11.00
N GLU A 311 -12.03 -20.98 11.79
CA GLU A 311 -11.21 -19.81 11.48
C GLU A 311 -10.41 -19.98 10.19
N ALA A 312 -9.91 -21.18 9.90
CA ALA A 312 -9.25 -21.49 8.62
C ALA A 312 -10.21 -21.37 7.42
N ASP A 313 -11.46 -21.83 7.56
CA ASP A 313 -12.48 -21.61 6.51
C ASP A 313 -12.80 -20.12 6.35
N VAL A 314 -12.90 -19.35 7.43
CA VAL A 314 -13.07 -17.89 7.38
C VAL A 314 -11.90 -17.22 6.63
N ALA A 315 -10.66 -17.60 6.92
CA ALA A 315 -9.48 -17.06 6.24
C ALA A 315 -9.53 -17.35 4.73
N HIS A 316 -9.86 -18.58 4.34
CA HIS A 316 -10.04 -18.95 2.94
C HIS A 316 -11.14 -18.14 2.23
N ARG A 317 -12.27 -17.87 2.90
CA ARG A 317 -13.32 -17.01 2.35
C ARG A 317 -12.86 -15.56 2.20
N ARG A 318 -12.05 -15.06 3.10
CA ARG A 318 -11.45 -13.72 3.00
C ARG A 318 -10.47 -13.61 1.83
N GLU A 319 -9.66 -14.64 1.58
CA GLU A 319 -8.79 -14.71 0.40
C GLU A 319 -9.61 -14.67 -0.90
N ALA A 320 -10.69 -15.45 -0.99
CA ALA A 320 -11.58 -15.42 -2.15
C ALA A 320 -12.22 -14.04 -2.34
N ALA A 321 -12.64 -13.37 -1.27
CA ALA A 321 -13.18 -12.02 -1.31
C ALA A 321 -12.13 -10.99 -1.76
N ALA A 322 -10.89 -11.09 -1.27
CA ALA A 322 -9.78 -10.24 -1.71
C ALA A 322 -9.50 -10.43 -3.20
N THR A 323 -9.44 -11.66 -3.68
CA THR A 323 -9.26 -11.97 -5.11
C THR A 323 -10.36 -11.33 -5.95
N GLN A 324 -11.63 -11.46 -5.53
CA GLN A 324 -12.77 -10.87 -6.25
C GLN A 324 -12.68 -9.34 -6.27
N LYS A 325 -12.35 -8.72 -5.13
CA LYS A 325 -12.18 -7.27 -5.00
C LYS A 325 -11.10 -6.76 -5.96
N ILE A 326 -9.90 -7.33 -5.89
CA ILE A 326 -8.75 -6.89 -6.70
C ILE A 326 -9.03 -7.08 -8.19
N THR A 327 -9.65 -8.20 -8.57
CA THR A 327 -10.04 -8.45 -9.97
C THR A 327 -11.01 -7.37 -10.47
N ALA A 328 -12.03 -7.02 -9.67
CA ALA A 328 -13.00 -5.99 -10.03
C ALA A 328 -12.35 -4.59 -10.12
N GLU A 329 -11.47 -4.24 -9.18
CA GLU A 329 -10.76 -2.96 -9.17
C GLU A 329 -9.79 -2.85 -10.36
N ALA A 330 -9.06 -3.90 -10.69
CA ALA A 330 -8.15 -3.95 -11.84
C ALA A 330 -8.91 -3.80 -13.18
N ALA A 331 -10.03 -4.51 -13.34
CA ALA A 331 -10.88 -4.38 -14.53
C ALA A 331 -11.45 -2.95 -14.66
N ALA A 332 -11.97 -2.39 -13.57
CA ALA A 332 -12.49 -1.02 -13.55
C ALA A 332 -11.39 0.01 -13.88
N LEU A 333 -10.17 -0.18 -13.34
CA LEU A 333 -9.03 0.69 -13.63
C LEU A 333 -8.63 0.63 -15.11
N TYR A 334 -8.55 -0.58 -15.69
CA TYR A 334 -8.24 -0.76 -17.11
C TYR A 334 -9.24 -0.03 -18.02
N HIS A 335 -10.54 -0.23 -17.79
CA HIS A 335 -11.58 0.44 -18.57
C HIS A 335 -11.59 1.96 -18.36
N SER A 336 -11.38 2.43 -17.11
CA SER A 336 -11.29 3.86 -16.80
C SER A 336 -10.10 4.52 -17.51
N ALA A 337 -8.93 3.87 -17.49
CA ALA A 337 -7.74 4.40 -18.14
C ALA A 337 -7.89 4.46 -19.68
N LYS A 338 -8.56 3.47 -20.29
CA LYS A 338 -8.89 3.46 -21.71
C LYS A 338 -9.91 4.54 -22.08
N ALA A 339 -10.96 4.72 -21.26
CA ALA A 339 -11.99 5.74 -21.45
C ALA A 339 -11.40 7.16 -21.29
N ALA A 340 -10.49 7.38 -20.33
CA ALA A 340 -9.86 8.68 -20.10
C ALA A 340 -9.07 9.17 -21.30
N LEU A 341 -8.36 8.31 -22.02
CA LEU A 341 -7.68 8.66 -23.26
C LEU A 341 -8.67 9.13 -24.33
N SER A 342 -9.79 8.45 -24.49
CA SER A 342 -10.84 8.84 -25.45
C SER A 342 -11.49 10.17 -25.06
N SER A 343 -11.75 10.38 -23.76
CA SER A 343 -12.29 11.63 -23.21
C SER A 343 -11.34 12.80 -23.45
N TRP A 344 -10.03 12.62 -23.20
CA TRP A 344 -9.04 13.65 -23.51
C TRP A 344 -9.01 14.01 -24.99
N ASN A 345 -8.99 13.04 -25.92
CA ASN A 345 -9.00 13.29 -27.34
C ASN A 345 -10.22 14.12 -27.79
N ALA A 346 -11.40 13.80 -27.26
CA ALA A 346 -12.63 14.55 -27.52
C ALA A 346 -12.55 15.98 -26.96
N SER A 347 -12.10 16.12 -25.70
CA SER A 347 -11.96 17.42 -25.03
C SER A 347 -10.92 18.30 -25.72
N ARG A 348 -9.80 17.75 -26.17
CA ARG A 348 -8.79 18.45 -26.97
C ARG A 348 -9.37 18.99 -28.27
N SER A 349 -10.07 18.14 -29.02
CA SER A 349 -10.73 18.56 -30.27
C SER A 349 -11.75 19.67 -30.04
N ALA A 350 -12.53 19.58 -28.96
CA ALA A 350 -13.49 20.64 -28.61
C ALA A 350 -12.77 21.97 -28.26
N ALA A 351 -11.71 21.90 -27.45
CA ALA A 351 -10.91 23.07 -27.07
C ALA A 351 -10.28 23.77 -28.29
N GLU A 352 -9.71 22.99 -29.20
CA GLU A 352 -9.12 23.53 -30.45
C GLU A 352 -10.16 24.25 -31.32
N ARG A 353 -11.37 23.70 -31.44
CA ARG A 353 -12.46 24.30 -32.23
C ARG A 353 -12.99 25.57 -31.58
N LEU A 354 -13.23 25.55 -30.26
CA LEU A 354 -13.74 26.71 -29.51
C LEU A 354 -12.71 27.82 -29.41
N THR A 355 -11.42 27.50 -29.33
CA THR A 355 -10.34 28.50 -29.41
C THR A 355 -10.32 29.18 -30.76
N ARG A 356 -10.39 28.42 -31.85
CA ARG A 356 -10.49 29.01 -33.21
C ARG A 356 -11.72 29.90 -33.38
N ALA A 357 -12.88 29.48 -32.86
CA ALA A 357 -14.09 30.30 -32.89
C ALA A 357 -13.91 31.60 -32.10
N ALA A 358 -13.30 31.55 -30.92
CA ALA A 358 -13.02 32.73 -30.12
C ALA A 358 -12.04 33.70 -30.80
N ASP A 359 -11.03 33.16 -31.49
CA ASP A 359 -10.08 34.00 -32.28
C ASP A 359 -10.75 34.66 -33.49
N MET A 360 -11.64 33.94 -34.18
CA MET A 360 -12.43 34.53 -35.28
C MET A 360 -13.39 35.59 -34.75
N THR A 361 -14.09 35.38 -33.66
CA THR A 361 -14.98 36.36 -33.01
C THR A 361 -14.18 37.58 -32.55
N ALA A 362 -12.98 37.36 -31.98
CA ALA A 362 -12.09 38.49 -31.63
C ALA A 362 -11.67 39.32 -32.82
N ARG A 363 -11.41 38.68 -33.97
CA ARG A 363 -11.09 39.37 -35.21
C ARG A 363 -12.29 40.16 -35.75
N ALA A 364 -13.49 39.58 -35.77
CA ALA A 364 -14.71 40.27 -36.17
C ALA A 364 -14.98 41.50 -35.29
N TYR A 365 -14.86 41.37 -33.97
CA TYR A 365 -14.98 42.50 -33.06
C TYR A 365 -13.96 43.63 -33.32
N GLN A 366 -12.70 43.28 -33.59
CA GLN A 366 -11.65 44.27 -33.96
C GLN A 366 -11.97 45.01 -35.23
N LEU A 367 -12.65 44.39 -36.21
CA LEU A 367 -13.05 44.99 -37.48
C LEU A 367 -14.39 45.77 -37.39
N GLY A 368 -15.05 45.74 -36.22
CA GLY A 368 -16.35 46.39 -36.03
C GLY A 368 -17.54 45.57 -36.54
N GLU A 369 -17.32 44.31 -36.93
CA GLU A 369 -18.34 43.37 -37.46
C GLU A 369 -19.03 42.52 -36.40
N GLY A 370 -18.56 42.59 -35.14
CA GLY A 370 -19.07 41.82 -34.01
C GLY A 370 -19.29 42.67 -32.77
N ASN A 371 -20.02 42.17 -31.80
CA ASN A 371 -20.23 42.84 -30.50
C ASN A 371 -19.36 42.25 -29.40
N LEU A 372 -19.15 43.03 -28.32
CA LEU A 372 -18.34 42.63 -27.19
C LEU A 372 -18.88 41.39 -26.46
N ASN A 373 -20.20 41.26 -26.31
CA ASN A 373 -20.81 40.15 -25.60
C ASN A 373 -20.52 38.80 -26.28
N ASP A 374 -20.57 38.74 -27.60
CA ASP A 374 -20.22 37.56 -28.38
C ASP A 374 -18.73 37.21 -28.19
N LEU A 375 -17.85 38.19 -28.17
CA LEU A 375 -16.42 38.01 -27.91
C LEU A 375 -16.18 37.46 -26.48
N LEU A 376 -16.78 38.08 -25.46
CA LEU A 376 -16.62 37.63 -24.07
C LEU A 376 -17.17 36.20 -23.88
N THR A 377 -18.29 35.88 -24.49
CA THR A 377 -18.90 34.55 -24.46
C THR A 377 -18.01 33.50 -25.14
N ALA A 378 -17.49 33.80 -26.37
CA ALA A 378 -16.61 32.89 -27.09
C ALA A 378 -15.31 32.63 -26.31
N ARG A 379 -14.70 33.68 -25.71
CA ARG A 379 -13.50 33.54 -24.91
C ARG A 379 -13.73 32.73 -23.63
N ARG A 380 -14.86 32.90 -22.94
CA ARG A 380 -15.23 32.11 -21.78
C ARG A 380 -15.35 30.63 -22.15
N LEU A 381 -16.10 30.32 -23.22
CA LEU A 381 -16.25 28.94 -23.70
C LEU A 381 -14.91 28.31 -24.13
N ALA A 382 -14.05 29.06 -24.79
CA ALA A 382 -12.72 28.59 -25.16
C ALA A 382 -11.84 28.30 -23.93
N ASN A 383 -11.84 29.19 -22.92
CA ASN A 383 -11.10 29.01 -21.69
C ASN A 383 -11.59 27.79 -20.90
N GLU A 384 -12.89 27.62 -20.75
CA GLU A 384 -13.51 26.48 -20.09
C GLU A 384 -13.14 25.15 -20.80
N ALA A 385 -13.20 25.13 -22.14
CA ALA A 385 -12.83 23.96 -22.93
C ALA A 385 -11.33 23.61 -22.82
N GLN A 386 -10.45 24.63 -22.85
CA GLN A 386 -9.01 24.44 -22.66
C GLN A 386 -8.69 23.89 -21.28
N LEU A 387 -9.35 24.41 -20.25
CA LEU A 387 -9.22 23.87 -18.88
C LEU A 387 -9.66 22.41 -18.82
N VAL A 388 -10.82 22.07 -19.37
CA VAL A 388 -11.31 20.67 -19.41
C VAL A 388 -10.33 19.77 -20.16
N ALA A 389 -9.81 20.20 -21.31
CA ALA A 389 -8.84 19.44 -22.09
C ALA A 389 -7.54 19.19 -21.29
N ARG A 390 -7.08 20.17 -20.53
CA ARG A 390 -5.88 20.05 -19.69
C ARG A 390 -6.11 19.09 -18.50
N LEU A 391 -7.26 19.19 -17.85
CA LEU A 391 -7.61 18.34 -16.72
C LEU A 391 -7.80 16.87 -17.16
N THR A 392 -8.49 16.64 -18.29
CA THR A 392 -8.65 15.29 -18.85
C THR A 392 -7.34 14.69 -19.37
N GLN A 393 -6.38 15.52 -19.82
CA GLN A 393 -5.02 15.10 -20.17
C GLN A 393 -4.31 14.54 -18.93
N LEU A 394 -4.34 15.26 -17.82
CA LEU A 394 -3.73 14.85 -16.56
C LEU A 394 -4.43 13.61 -15.97
N GLU A 395 -5.75 13.52 -16.11
CA GLU A 395 -6.50 12.33 -15.67
C GLU A 395 -6.12 11.08 -16.46
N ALA A 396 -5.98 11.20 -17.78
CA ALA A 396 -5.55 10.07 -18.62
C ALA A 396 -4.12 9.61 -18.29
N LEU A 397 -3.20 10.52 -17.97
CA LEU A 397 -1.87 10.20 -17.49
C LEU A 397 -1.90 9.54 -16.11
N GLU A 398 -2.67 10.08 -15.16
CA GLU A 398 -2.82 9.52 -13.81
C GLU A 398 -3.31 8.07 -13.84
N LEU A 399 -4.40 7.80 -14.58
CA LEU A 399 -4.99 6.47 -14.65
C LEU A 399 -4.06 5.48 -15.37
N ARG A 400 -3.36 5.92 -16.42
CA ARG A 400 -2.34 5.09 -17.06
C ARG A 400 -1.20 4.75 -16.10
N TYR A 401 -0.67 5.73 -15.37
CA TYR A 401 0.39 5.49 -14.40
C TYR A 401 -0.08 4.65 -13.22
N ARG A 402 -1.33 4.80 -12.81
CA ARG A 402 -1.91 3.93 -11.78
C ARG A 402 -1.96 2.47 -12.26
N LEU A 403 -2.35 2.23 -13.51
CA LEU A 403 -2.36 0.89 -14.09
C LEU A 403 -0.94 0.30 -14.17
N LEU A 404 0.05 1.10 -14.57
CA LEU A 404 1.46 0.70 -14.60
C LEU A 404 2.02 0.43 -13.20
N LEU A 405 1.63 1.21 -12.20
CA LEU A 405 2.02 1.04 -10.82
C LEU A 405 1.45 -0.26 -10.25
N ASP A 406 0.16 -0.51 -10.45
CA ASP A 406 -0.51 -1.70 -9.93
C ASP A 406 -0.01 -3.00 -10.62
N ALA A 407 0.54 -2.89 -11.84
CA ALA A 407 1.22 -3.98 -12.54
C ALA A 407 2.75 -4.02 -12.29
N HIS A 408 3.27 -3.26 -11.33
CA HIS A 408 4.70 -3.17 -10.96
C HIS A 408 5.64 -2.82 -12.13
N ARG A 409 5.14 -2.01 -13.09
CA ARG A 409 5.94 -1.53 -14.24
C ARG A 409 6.60 -0.18 -14.00
N ILE A 410 6.16 0.56 -12.98
CA ILE A 410 6.78 1.79 -12.49
C ILE A 410 6.90 1.72 -10.96
N TRP A 411 7.93 2.36 -10.40
CA TRP A 411 8.18 2.43 -8.95
C TRP A 411 8.16 1.06 -8.24
N ASP A 412 8.68 0.05 -8.94
CA ASP A 412 8.88 -1.30 -8.38
C ASP A 412 10.14 -1.28 -7.49
N PHE A 413 9.94 -0.92 -6.21
CA PHE A 413 11.02 -0.78 -5.25
C PHE A 413 11.34 -2.09 -4.50
N ASP A 414 10.53 -3.12 -4.65
CA ASP A 414 10.70 -4.41 -3.98
C ASP A 414 11.84 -5.20 -4.64
N ARG A 415 11.92 -5.20 -5.98
CA ARG A 415 12.99 -5.88 -6.74
C ARG A 415 14.38 -5.26 -6.57
N SER A 416 14.46 -4.02 -6.08
CA SER A 416 15.75 -3.37 -5.82
C SER A 416 16.42 -3.86 -4.53
N ALA A 417 15.69 -4.46 -3.60
CA ALA A 417 16.25 -5.05 -2.38
C ALA A 417 17.02 -6.36 -2.64
N GLU A 418 16.64 -7.13 -3.67
CA GLU A 418 17.33 -8.38 -4.05
C GLU A 418 18.66 -8.16 -4.80
N LYS A 419 18.95 -6.94 -5.30
CA LYS A 419 20.15 -6.65 -6.10
C LYS A 419 21.32 -6.03 -5.34
N HIS A 420 21.20 -5.75 -4.05
CA HIS A 420 22.32 -5.38 -3.20
C HIS A 420 22.59 -6.52 -2.20
N PRO A 421 23.48 -7.48 -2.51
CA PRO A 421 24.04 -8.32 -1.48
C PRO A 421 24.74 -7.37 -0.50
N ALA A 422 24.45 -7.56 0.79
CA ALA A 422 25.04 -6.81 1.88
C ALA A 422 26.55 -6.64 1.65
N GLU A 423 27.02 -5.40 1.49
CA GLU A 423 28.44 -5.10 1.61
C GLU A 423 28.87 -5.59 2.99
N ALA A 424 29.74 -6.59 2.96
CA ALA A 424 30.34 -7.18 4.14
C ALA A 424 30.94 -6.06 4.98
N SER A 425 30.41 -5.85 6.18
CA SER A 425 31.08 -5.05 7.21
C SER A 425 32.49 -5.61 7.42
N PRO A 426 33.53 -4.82 7.35
CA PRO A 426 34.81 -5.26 7.84
C PRO A 426 34.72 -5.41 9.37
N GLY A 427 34.84 -6.65 9.85
CA GLY A 427 34.94 -6.96 11.25
C GLY A 427 36.17 -6.32 11.88
N PRO A 428 36.18 -6.18 13.21
CA PRO A 428 37.18 -5.47 13.99
C PRO A 428 38.55 -6.13 13.95
#